data_23c491477fa0b8248049459d3fb9295f
#
_entry.id   23c491477fa0b8248049459d3fb9295f
#
_cell.length_a   1.000
_cell.length_b   1.000
_cell.length_c   1.000
_cell.angle_alpha   90.00
_cell.angle_beta   90.00
_cell.angle_gamma   90.00
#
_symmetry.space_group_name_H-M   'P 1'
#
loop_
_entity.id
_entity.type
_entity.pdbx_description
1 polymer ?
#
loop_
_entity_poly.entity_id
_entity_poly.type
_entity_poly.pdbx_seq_one_letter_code
_entity_poly.pdbx_strand_id
1 'polypeptide(L)'
;MASTATTASLMSTEELLCMPDDGVERWLIQGQLREGAVTVRNRSHSRIMVRVAHLLEDWLERQPEPRGEVLCGEAGCRLRRDPDSTVGIDIVYVSAELARHESEETSLIDGVPVLVVEILSPSDTQEQIDEKIDDYLEAGVVLVWVIDAHDKTVLIYRPNTAPELVNVHQELTAEPHLPGFRVAARQLFV
;
A
#
# COMPACT_ATOMS: atom_id res chain seq x y z
N MET A 1 -9.39 43.31 -1.96
CA MET A 1 -9.36 42.36 -3.09
C MET A 1 -9.59 40.99 -2.52
N ALA A 2 -10.74 40.41 -2.78
CA ALA A 2 -11.06 39.06 -2.30
C ALA A 2 -10.28 38.05 -3.15
N SER A 3 -9.42 37.28 -2.55
CA SER A 3 -8.76 36.12 -3.18
C SER A 3 -9.84 35.07 -3.41
N THR A 4 -10.21 34.83 -4.63
CA THR A 4 -11.03 33.69 -5.02
C THR A 4 -10.14 32.46 -4.89
N ALA A 5 -10.29 31.72 -3.78
CA ALA A 5 -9.76 30.38 -3.68
C ALA A 5 -10.49 29.55 -4.75
N THR A 6 -9.79 29.16 -5.79
CA THR A 6 -10.27 28.17 -6.75
C THR A 6 -10.35 26.85 -5.97
N THR A 7 -11.56 26.43 -5.61
CA THR A 7 -11.80 25.08 -5.12
C THR A 7 -11.43 24.16 -6.28
N ALA A 8 -10.30 23.45 -6.17
CA ALA A 8 -9.97 22.38 -7.11
C ALA A 8 -11.14 21.39 -7.09
N SER A 9 -11.67 21.06 -8.25
CA SER A 9 -12.71 20.05 -8.38
C SER A 9 -12.11 18.71 -7.91
N LEU A 10 -12.78 18.05 -6.97
CA LEU A 10 -12.38 16.70 -6.56
C LEU A 10 -12.65 15.73 -7.72
N MET A 11 -11.73 14.83 -7.95
CA MET A 11 -11.79 13.81 -9.01
C MET A 11 -12.27 12.48 -8.42
N SER A 12 -13.08 11.75 -9.17
CA SER A 12 -13.49 10.39 -8.81
C SER A 12 -12.52 9.34 -9.35
N THR A 13 -12.62 8.12 -8.82
CA THR A 13 -11.86 6.96 -9.31
C THR A 13 -12.18 6.66 -10.77
N GLU A 14 -13.44 6.78 -11.16
CA GLU A 14 -13.89 6.56 -12.54
C GLU A 14 -13.26 7.57 -13.51
N GLU A 15 -13.13 8.83 -13.09
CA GLU A 15 -12.44 9.86 -13.87
C GLU A 15 -10.93 9.56 -13.96
N LEU A 16 -10.31 9.12 -12.86
CA LEU A 16 -8.91 8.70 -12.85
C LEU A 16 -8.66 7.55 -13.85
N LEU A 17 -9.51 6.51 -13.83
CA LEU A 17 -9.39 5.36 -14.73
C LEU A 17 -9.63 5.69 -16.21
N CYS A 18 -10.32 6.80 -16.49
CA CYS A 18 -10.53 7.31 -17.86
C CYS A 18 -9.35 8.14 -18.37
N MET A 19 -8.35 8.45 -17.54
CA MET A 19 -7.18 9.23 -17.97
C MET A 19 -6.31 8.41 -18.93
N PRO A 20 -5.59 9.08 -19.86
CA PRO A 20 -4.73 8.36 -20.81
C PRO A 20 -3.56 7.68 -20.12
N ASP A 21 -3.19 6.50 -20.62
CA ASP A 21 -1.90 5.86 -20.31
C ASP A 21 -0.80 6.51 -21.15
N ASP A 22 -0.24 7.60 -20.62
CA ASP A 22 0.78 8.44 -21.26
C ASP A 22 2.16 8.33 -20.57
N GLY A 23 2.32 7.33 -19.68
CA GLY A 23 3.54 7.10 -18.94
C GLY A 23 3.70 8.02 -17.71
N VAL A 24 2.59 8.59 -17.24
CA VAL A 24 2.51 9.31 -15.96
C VAL A 24 1.81 8.43 -14.95
N GLU A 25 2.46 8.18 -13.82
CA GLU A 25 1.83 7.51 -12.69
C GLU A 25 0.84 8.47 -12.02
N ARG A 26 -0.40 8.00 -11.80
CA ARG A 26 -1.48 8.83 -11.24
C ARG A 26 -2.20 8.11 -10.13
N TRP A 27 -2.51 8.84 -9.06
CA TRP A 27 -3.31 8.35 -7.96
C TRP A 27 -4.16 9.48 -7.36
N LEU A 28 -5.13 9.12 -6.54
CA LEU A 28 -5.98 10.08 -5.83
C LEU A 28 -5.76 9.98 -4.32
N ILE A 29 -5.58 11.11 -3.69
CA ILE A 29 -5.63 11.28 -2.24
C ILE A 29 -6.77 12.25 -1.93
N GLN A 30 -7.83 11.77 -1.29
CA GLN A 30 -9.01 12.58 -0.94
C GLN A 30 -9.57 13.38 -2.15
N GLY A 31 -9.68 12.74 -3.30
CA GLY A 31 -10.17 13.33 -4.55
C GLY A 31 -9.19 14.28 -5.22
N GLN A 32 -8.00 14.45 -4.69
CA GLN A 32 -6.96 15.29 -5.30
C GLN A 32 -6.01 14.42 -6.12
N LEU A 33 -5.88 14.77 -7.40
CA LEU A 33 -4.97 14.10 -8.31
C LEU A 33 -3.51 14.34 -7.86
N ARG A 34 -2.76 13.24 -7.80
CA ARG A 34 -1.31 13.23 -7.67
C ARG A 34 -0.72 12.62 -8.92
N GLU A 35 0.42 13.14 -9.33
CA GLU A 35 1.14 12.67 -10.50
C GLU A 35 2.62 12.41 -10.16
N GLY A 36 3.14 11.32 -10.67
CA GLY A 36 4.53 10.94 -10.53
C GLY A 36 5.12 10.46 -11.86
N ALA A 37 6.43 10.44 -11.95
CA ALA A 37 7.09 9.84 -13.10
C ALA A 37 7.06 8.32 -12.97
N VAL A 38 6.58 7.61 -13.98
CA VAL A 38 6.78 6.16 -14.07
C VAL A 38 8.27 5.89 -14.17
N THR A 39 8.81 5.19 -13.20
CA THR A 39 10.22 4.79 -13.17
C THR A 39 10.34 3.27 -13.29
N VAL A 40 11.40 2.83 -13.97
CA VAL A 40 11.76 1.41 -13.97
C VAL A 40 12.14 1.00 -12.56
N ARG A 41 11.40 0.07 -11.98
CA ARG A 41 11.69 -0.45 -10.63
C ARG A 41 13.09 -1.06 -10.60
N ASN A 42 13.88 -0.69 -9.60
CA ASN A 42 15.23 -1.22 -9.47
C ASN A 42 15.23 -2.69 -9.01
N ARG A 43 16.34 -3.37 -9.19
CA ARG A 43 16.48 -4.80 -8.86
C ARG A 43 16.18 -5.10 -7.38
N SER A 44 16.57 -4.22 -6.47
CA SER A 44 16.36 -4.42 -5.03
C SER A 44 14.87 -4.36 -4.68
N HIS A 45 14.16 -3.36 -5.19
CA HIS A 45 12.72 -3.21 -5.04
C HIS A 45 11.97 -4.47 -5.51
N SER A 46 12.21 -4.90 -6.76
CA SER A 46 11.56 -6.10 -7.32
C SER A 46 11.87 -7.37 -6.53
N ARG A 47 13.11 -7.50 -6.01
CA ARG A 47 13.48 -8.64 -5.18
C ARG A 47 12.74 -8.64 -3.84
N ILE A 48 12.67 -7.49 -3.16
CA ILE A 48 11.96 -7.35 -1.90
C ILE A 48 10.48 -7.65 -2.10
N MET A 49 9.86 -7.11 -3.15
CA MET A 49 8.46 -7.36 -3.50
C MET A 49 8.17 -8.87 -3.57
N VAL A 50 8.95 -9.62 -4.36
CA VAL A 50 8.79 -11.09 -4.47
C VAL A 50 9.00 -11.79 -3.13
N ARG A 51 9.98 -11.35 -2.33
CA ARG A 51 10.26 -11.97 -1.03
C ARG A 51 9.15 -11.75 -0.02
N VAL A 52 8.66 -10.53 0.10
CA VAL A 52 7.57 -10.19 1.02
C VAL A 52 6.28 -10.91 0.61
N ALA A 53 5.92 -10.85 -0.68
CA ALA A 53 4.75 -11.55 -1.19
C ALA A 53 4.83 -13.06 -0.90
N HIS A 54 5.97 -13.70 -1.18
CA HIS A 54 6.18 -15.13 -0.86
C HIS A 54 6.03 -15.45 0.64
N LEU A 55 6.59 -14.62 1.53
CA LEU A 55 6.50 -14.83 2.97
C LEU A 55 5.07 -14.67 3.49
N LEU A 56 4.31 -13.73 2.93
CA LEU A 56 2.90 -13.53 3.24
C LEU A 56 2.04 -14.69 2.71
N GLU A 57 2.27 -15.15 1.48
CA GLU A 57 1.58 -16.31 0.90
C GLU A 57 1.87 -17.59 1.68
N ASP A 58 3.15 -17.87 2.03
CA ASP A 58 3.54 -19.00 2.84
C ASP A 58 2.87 -19.01 4.23
N TRP A 59 2.65 -17.82 4.81
CA TRP A 59 1.85 -17.67 6.02
C TRP A 59 0.36 -17.91 5.73
N LEU A 60 -0.19 -17.35 4.67
CA LEU A 60 -1.61 -17.40 4.30
C LEU A 60 -2.05 -18.84 4.00
N GLU A 61 -1.22 -19.63 3.32
CA GLU A 61 -1.48 -21.06 3.03
C GLU A 61 -1.71 -21.90 4.29
N ARG A 62 -1.15 -21.48 5.43
CA ARG A 62 -1.31 -22.14 6.73
C ARG A 62 -2.51 -21.67 7.54
N GLN A 63 -3.23 -20.62 7.07
CA GLN A 63 -4.41 -20.13 7.76
C GLN A 63 -5.65 -20.97 7.42
N PRO A 64 -6.64 -21.02 8.31
CA PRO A 64 -7.90 -21.71 8.02
C PRO A 64 -8.71 -20.98 6.94
N GLU A 65 -9.52 -21.73 6.21
CA GLU A 65 -10.50 -21.16 5.28
C GLU A 65 -11.69 -20.51 6.03
N PRO A 66 -12.32 -19.46 5.49
CA PRO A 66 -11.95 -18.78 4.24
C PRO A 66 -10.73 -17.88 4.42
N ARG A 67 -9.85 -17.87 3.42
CA ARG A 67 -8.62 -17.05 3.40
C ARG A 67 -8.85 -15.74 2.66
N GLY A 68 -8.04 -14.75 3.00
CA GLY A 68 -7.89 -13.54 2.19
C GLY A 68 -6.96 -13.76 0.99
N GLU A 69 -6.43 -12.66 0.47
CA GLU A 69 -5.53 -12.68 -0.68
C GLU A 69 -4.33 -11.75 -0.45
N VAL A 70 -3.19 -12.15 -1.00
CA VAL A 70 -2.00 -11.32 -1.13
C VAL A 70 -1.87 -10.91 -2.59
N LEU A 71 -1.85 -9.61 -2.85
CA LEU A 71 -1.66 -9.08 -4.20
C LEU A 71 -0.40 -8.21 -4.22
N CYS A 72 0.27 -8.13 -5.37
CA CYS A 72 1.47 -7.32 -5.53
C CYS A 72 1.62 -6.80 -6.96
N GLY A 73 2.50 -5.79 -7.14
CA GLY A 73 2.79 -5.22 -8.45
C GLY A 73 1.97 -3.98 -8.76
N GLU A 74 1.95 -2.99 -7.88
CA GLU A 74 1.14 -1.79 -7.98
C GLU A 74 -0.36 -2.12 -8.02
N ALA A 75 -0.79 -2.97 -7.07
CA ALA A 75 -2.18 -3.39 -6.99
C ALA A 75 -3.08 -2.17 -6.76
N GLY A 76 -3.96 -1.88 -7.72
CA GLY A 76 -4.88 -0.76 -7.63
C GLY A 76 -5.89 -0.96 -6.51
N CYS A 77 -6.01 0.03 -5.62
CA CYS A 77 -6.90 -0.03 -4.46
C CYS A 77 -7.65 1.28 -4.30
N ARG A 78 -8.98 1.22 -4.27
CA ARG A 78 -9.84 2.32 -3.85
C ARG A 78 -10.12 2.18 -2.36
N LEU A 79 -9.40 2.94 -1.56
CA LEU A 79 -9.45 2.91 -0.10
C LEU A 79 -10.75 3.50 0.46
N ARG A 80 -11.27 4.54 -0.19
CA ARG A 80 -12.50 5.23 0.23
C ARG A 80 -13.17 5.96 -0.93
N ARG A 81 -14.42 6.36 -0.69
CA ARG A 81 -15.24 7.18 -1.60
C ARG A 81 -15.64 8.48 -0.90
N ASP A 82 -15.98 9.49 -1.69
CA ASP A 82 -16.58 10.77 -1.26
C ASP A 82 -15.81 11.51 -0.14
N PRO A 83 -14.58 12.00 -0.34
CA PRO A 83 -13.81 12.02 -1.59
C PRO A 83 -12.99 10.74 -1.80
N ASP A 84 -12.77 10.37 -3.06
CA ASP A 84 -12.07 9.14 -3.43
C ASP A 84 -10.59 9.19 -3.06
N SER A 85 -10.09 8.07 -2.51
CA SER A 85 -8.66 7.79 -2.46
C SER A 85 -8.39 6.47 -3.18
N THR A 86 -7.58 6.55 -4.24
CA THR A 86 -7.28 5.42 -5.13
C THR A 86 -5.80 5.42 -5.45
N VAL A 87 -5.13 4.37 -5.06
CA VAL A 87 -3.67 4.25 -5.10
C VAL A 87 -3.22 2.91 -5.67
N GLY A 88 -2.00 2.87 -6.23
CA GLY A 88 -1.25 1.64 -6.45
C GLY A 88 -0.45 1.28 -5.21
N ILE A 89 -0.45 0.00 -4.83
CA ILE A 89 0.23 -0.52 -3.64
C ILE A 89 1.20 -1.62 -4.08
N ASP A 90 2.45 -1.55 -3.61
CA ASP A 90 3.48 -2.53 -3.96
C ASP A 90 3.07 -3.95 -3.58
N ILE A 91 2.63 -4.15 -2.32
CA ILE A 91 2.09 -5.43 -1.83
C ILE A 91 0.96 -5.14 -0.85
N VAL A 92 -0.10 -5.91 -0.94
CA VAL A 92 -1.28 -5.75 -0.09
C VAL A 92 -1.80 -7.11 0.37
N TYR A 93 -2.29 -7.18 1.61
CA TYR A 93 -3.09 -8.30 2.08
C TYR A 93 -4.51 -7.82 2.38
N VAL A 94 -5.46 -8.44 1.75
CA VAL A 94 -6.90 -8.22 1.95
C VAL A 94 -7.53 -9.38 2.73
N SER A 95 -8.51 -9.06 3.57
CA SER A 95 -9.23 -10.08 4.33
C SER A 95 -10.09 -10.97 3.41
N ALA A 96 -10.45 -12.16 3.90
CA ALA A 96 -11.39 -13.04 3.20
C ALA A 96 -12.76 -12.40 2.94
N GLU A 97 -13.15 -11.41 3.75
CA GLU A 97 -14.38 -10.66 3.53
C GLU A 97 -14.23 -9.72 2.34
N LEU A 98 -13.13 -8.95 2.29
CA LEU A 98 -12.88 -8.02 1.19
C LEU A 98 -12.62 -8.76 -0.12
N ALA A 99 -11.85 -9.85 -0.11
CA ALA A 99 -11.56 -10.67 -1.29
C ALA A 99 -12.83 -11.23 -1.98
N ARG A 100 -13.90 -11.48 -1.22
CA ARG A 100 -15.18 -11.94 -1.78
C ARG A 100 -16.04 -10.84 -2.41
N HIS A 101 -15.69 -9.58 -2.20
CA HIS A 101 -16.39 -8.43 -2.74
C HIS A 101 -15.69 -7.89 -3.99
N GLU A 102 -15.18 -8.79 -4.85
CA GLU A 102 -14.67 -8.37 -6.14
C GLU A 102 -15.73 -7.56 -6.88
N SER A 103 -15.41 -6.33 -7.20
CA SER A 103 -16.27 -5.48 -7.99
C SER A 103 -16.22 -5.94 -9.45
N GLU A 104 -17.34 -6.39 -10.00
CA GLU A 104 -17.45 -6.65 -11.44
C GLU A 104 -17.28 -5.36 -12.28
N GLU A 105 -17.37 -4.20 -11.64
CA GLU A 105 -17.30 -2.89 -12.29
C GLU A 105 -15.88 -2.36 -12.43
N THR A 106 -14.98 -2.76 -11.53
CA THR A 106 -13.58 -2.31 -11.56
C THR A 106 -12.64 -3.48 -11.26
N SER A 107 -11.47 -3.47 -11.87
CA SER A 107 -10.39 -4.41 -11.55
C SER A 107 -9.60 -4.01 -10.29
N LEU A 108 -10.14 -3.08 -9.50
CA LEU A 108 -9.49 -2.56 -8.30
C LEU A 108 -9.98 -3.31 -7.05
N ILE A 109 -9.13 -3.38 -6.04
CA ILE A 109 -9.54 -3.66 -4.67
C ILE A 109 -10.45 -2.50 -4.24
N ASP A 110 -11.69 -2.78 -3.87
CA ASP A 110 -12.64 -1.74 -3.47
C ASP A 110 -12.95 -1.87 -1.97
N GLY A 111 -12.13 -1.22 -1.17
CA GLY A 111 -12.23 -1.25 0.29
C GLY A 111 -10.87 -1.18 0.98
N VAL A 112 -10.88 -1.31 2.30
CA VAL A 112 -9.71 -1.12 3.15
C VAL A 112 -8.96 -2.44 3.37
N PRO A 113 -7.70 -2.56 2.93
CA PRO A 113 -6.88 -3.73 3.19
C PRO A 113 -6.45 -3.82 4.67
N VAL A 114 -6.05 -5.01 5.09
CA VAL A 114 -5.51 -5.25 6.45
C VAL A 114 -4.05 -4.80 6.54
N LEU A 115 -3.25 -5.14 5.53
CA LEU A 115 -1.83 -4.78 5.45
C LEU A 115 -1.56 -4.10 4.11
N VAL A 116 -0.85 -2.98 4.19
CA VAL A 116 -0.23 -2.29 3.05
C VAL A 116 1.28 -2.35 3.21
N VAL A 117 2.01 -2.61 2.13
CA VAL A 117 3.47 -2.58 2.11
C VAL A 117 3.92 -1.67 0.97
N GLU A 118 4.70 -0.66 1.31
CA GLU A 118 5.39 0.22 0.37
C GLU A 118 6.90 -0.06 0.44
N ILE A 119 7.54 -0.17 -0.72
CA ILE A 119 8.98 -0.39 -0.82
C ILE A 119 9.61 0.87 -1.39
N LEU A 120 10.39 1.58 -0.60
CA LEU A 120 10.98 2.86 -0.99
C LEU A 120 11.83 2.72 -2.25
N SER A 121 11.61 3.63 -3.18
CA SER A 121 12.40 3.81 -4.37
C SER A 121 13.22 5.11 -4.30
N PRO A 122 14.33 5.25 -5.05
CA PRO A 122 15.14 6.48 -5.04
C PRO A 122 14.40 7.73 -5.55
N SER A 123 13.26 7.56 -6.22
CA SER A 123 12.43 8.66 -6.72
C SER A 123 11.40 9.15 -5.72
N ASP A 124 11.14 8.39 -4.64
CA ASP A 124 10.12 8.76 -3.66
C ASP A 124 10.62 9.90 -2.78
N THR A 125 9.76 10.86 -2.53
CA THR A 125 10.03 11.91 -1.55
C THR A 125 9.40 11.55 -0.21
N GLN A 126 10.00 12.01 0.89
CA GLN A 126 9.45 11.79 2.22
C GLN A 126 8.01 12.31 2.32
N GLU A 127 7.73 13.47 1.72
CA GLU A 127 6.40 14.08 1.73
C GLU A 127 5.35 13.19 1.05
N GLN A 128 5.68 12.56 -0.09
CA GLN A 128 4.76 11.64 -0.79
C GLN A 128 4.49 10.37 0.02
N ILE A 129 5.53 9.83 0.67
CA ILE A 129 5.38 8.63 1.51
C ILE A 129 4.55 8.95 2.75
N ASP A 130 4.81 10.08 3.41
CA ASP A 130 4.06 10.49 4.61
C ASP A 130 2.58 10.73 4.25
N GLU A 131 2.29 11.40 3.12
CA GLU A 131 0.91 11.61 2.63
C GLU A 131 0.19 10.29 2.36
N LYS A 132 0.84 9.31 1.74
CA LYS A 132 0.26 7.98 1.52
C LYS A 132 -0.01 7.27 2.85
N ILE A 133 0.94 7.27 3.78
CA ILE A 133 0.79 6.62 5.09
C ILE A 133 -0.40 7.21 5.85
N ASP A 134 -0.50 8.53 5.88
CA ASP A 134 -1.60 9.23 6.55
C ASP A 134 -2.94 8.85 5.92
N ASP A 135 -3.04 8.82 4.59
CA ASP A 135 -4.26 8.43 3.88
C ASP A 135 -4.65 6.95 4.15
N TYR A 136 -3.67 6.03 4.19
CA TYR A 136 -3.89 4.64 4.57
C TYR A 136 -4.48 4.51 5.98
N LEU A 137 -3.86 5.15 6.97
CA LEU A 137 -4.29 5.08 8.35
C LEU A 137 -5.66 5.77 8.55
N GLU A 138 -5.91 6.90 7.90
CA GLU A 138 -7.19 7.59 7.92
C GLU A 138 -8.31 6.79 7.23
N ALA A 139 -7.99 6.04 6.17
CA ALA A 139 -8.94 5.13 5.53
C ALA A 139 -9.30 3.92 6.39
N GLY A 140 -8.49 3.62 7.41
CA GLY A 140 -8.72 2.52 8.34
C GLY A 140 -7.79 1.31 8.17
N VAL A 141 -6.73 1.42 7.35
CA VAL A 141 -5.67 0.40 7.28
C VAL A 141 -5.04 0.25 8.67
N VAL A 142 -4.97 -0.98 9.15
CA VAL A 142 -4.51 -1.26 10.52
C VAL A 142 -3.02 -1.57 10.61
N LEU A 143 -2.38 -1.85 9.49
CA LEU A 143 -0.96 -2.17 9.44
C LEU A 143 -0.33 -1.67 8.12
N VAL A 144 0.65 -0.79 8.22
CA VAL A 144 1.43 -0.31 7.07
C VAL A 144 2.91 -0.60 7.32
N TRP A 145 3.57 -1.23 6.36
CA TRP A 145 5.02 -1.44 6.37
C TRP A 145 5.66 -0.59 5.28
N VAL A 146 6.65 0.20 5.66
CA VAL A 146 7.51 0.93 4.72
C VAL A 146 8.90 0.30 4.77
N ILE A 147 9.33 -0.27 3.66
CA ILE A 147 10.57 -1.04 3.56
C ILE A 147 11.64 -0.20 2.86
N ASP A 148 12.72 0.08 3.58
CA ASP A 148 13.91 0.70 3.01
C ASP A 148 14.93 -0.38 2.59
N ALA A 149 15.13 -0.50 1.27
CA ALA A 149 16.07 -1.45 0.69
C ALA A 149 17.53 -1.06 0.93
N HIS A 150 17.83 0.24 1.08
CA HIS A 150 19.18 0.76 1.28
C HIS A 150 19.64 0.52 2.72
N ASP A 151 18.83 0.94 3.69
CA ASP A 151 19.14 0.82 5.10
C ASP A 151 18.76 -0.55 5.67
N LYS A 152 18.06 -1.37 4.87
CA LYS A 152 17.56 -2.70 5.24
C LYS A 152 16.74 -2.67 6.53
N THR A 153 15.76 -1.79 6.56
CA THR A 153 14.86 -1.59 7.68
C THR A 153 13.41 -1.67 7.23
N VAL A 154 12.52 -1.91 8.18
CA VAL A 154 11.08 -1.84 8.03
C VAL A 154 10.53 -0.88 9.07
N LEU A 155 9.86 0.19 8.65
CA LEU A 155 9.04 1.01 9.52
C LEU A 155 7.62 0.47 9.53
N ILE A 156 7.09 0.21 10.71
CA ILE A 156 5.75 -0.33 10.91
C ILE A 156 4.88 0.76 11.51
N TYR A 157 3.82 1.12 10.79
CA TYR A 157 2.84 2.08 11.25
C TYR A 157 1.54 1.36 11.62
N ARG A 158 0.95 1.80 12.72
CA ARG A 158 -0.35 1.35 13.21
C ARG A 158 -1.15 2.56 13.69
N PRO A 159 -2.49 2.53 13.65
CA PRO A 159 -3.30 3.65 14.14
C PRO A 159 -2.95 4.03 15.59
N ASN A 160 -2.84 5.33 15.84
CA ASN A 160 -2.64 5.92 17.19
C ASN A 160 -1.39 5.46 17.96
N THR A 161 -0.38 4.94 17.27
CA THR A 161 0.89 4.54 17.90
C THR A 161 2.08 5.16 17.16
N ALA A 162 3.19 5.35 17.88
CA ALA A 162 4.44 5.76 17.24
C ALA A 162 4.94 4.65 16.29
N PRO A 163 5.56 5.00 15.16
CA PRO A 163 6.15 4.02 14.26
C PRO A 163 7.22 3.18 14.96
N GLU A 164 7.24 1.89 14.63
CA GLU A 164 8.22 0.91 15.11
C GLU A 164 9.26 0.64 14.01
N LEU A 165 10.54 0.76 14.34
CA LEU A 165 11.64 0.42 13.43
C LEU A 165 12.12 -1.00 13.69
N VAL A 166 12.10 -1.82 12.65
CA VAL A 166 12.64 -3.19 12.65
C VAL A 166 13.83 -3.26 11.70
N ASN A 167 14.98 -3.75 12.19
CA ASN A 167 16.18 -3.96 11.38
C ASN A 167 16.46 -5.45 11.13
N VAL A 168 17.47 -5.76 10.32
CA VAL A 168 17.81 -7.13 9.88
C VAL A 168 18.13 -8.13 11.01
N HIS A 169 18.43 -7.66 12.21
CA HIS A 169 18.75 -8.51 13.36
C HIS A 169 17.52 -8.88 14.20
N GLN A 170 16.37 -8.33 13.86
CA GLN A 170 15.11 -8.49 14.58
C GLN A 170 14.14 -9.41 13.83
N GLU A 171 13.09 -9.78 14.50
CA GLU A 171 11.94 -10.45 13.89
C GLU A 171 10.91 -9.40 13.45
N LEU A 172 10.35 -9.60 12.27
CA LEU A 172 9.19 -8.89 11.77
C LEU A 172 7.95 -9.70 12.12
N THR A 173 7.03 -9.09 12.83
CA THR A 173 5.75 -9.68 13.22
C THR A 173 4.59 -8.77 12.80
N ALA A 174 3.41 -9.35 12.61
CA ALA A 174 2.22 -8.61 12.19
C ALA A 174 1.04 -8.80 13.17
N GLU A 175 1.33 -9.16 14.41
CA GLU A 175 0.32 -9.30 15.44
C GLU A 175 -0.36 -7.97 15.80
N PRO A 176 -1.64 -7.97 16.13
CA PRO A 176 -2.55 -9.12 16.17
C PRO A 176 -3.25 -9.39 14.81
N HIS A 177 -2.93 -8.61 13.75
CA HIS A 177 -3.69 -8.58 12.50
C HIS A 177 -3.42 -9.77 11.57
N LEU A 178 -2.20 -10.30 11.58
CA LEU A 178 -1.81 -11.54 10.89
C LEU A 178 -1.32 -12.55 11.94
N PRO A 179 -2.20 -13.32 12.58
CA PRO A 179 -1.85 -14.17 13.69
C PRO A 179 -0.80 -15.22 13.31
N GLY A 180 0.29 -15.30 14.07
CA GLY A 180 1.38 -16.23 13.82
C GLY A 180 2.33 -15.84 12.68
N PHE A 181 2.13 -14.70 12.02
CA PHE A 181 3.13 -14.19 11.06
C PHE A 181 4.37 -13.74 11.83
N ARG A 182 5.47 -14.43 11.59
CA ARG A 182 6.76 -14.15 12.22
C ARG A 182 7.90 -14.61 11.32
N VAL A 183 8.76 -13.68 10.92
CA VAL A 183 9.91 -13.94 10.05
C VAL A 183 11.13 -13.15 10.53
N ALA A 184 12.32 -13.67 10.32
CA ALA A 184 13.52 -12.86 10.54
C ALA A 184 13.58 -11.77 9.46
N ALA A 185 13.66 -10.48 9.85
CA ALA A 185 13.59 -9.36 8.93
C ALA A 185 14.66 -9.42 7.82
N ARG A 186 15.84 -10.03 8.09
CA ARG A 186 16.87 -10.25 7.05
C ARG A 186 16.37 -11.05 5.84
N GLN A 187 15.31 -11.88 5.98
CA GLN A 187 14.78 -12.68 4.87
C GLN A 187 14.15 -11.82 3.75
N LEU A 188 13.77 -10.59 4.05
CA LEU A 188 13.22 -9.65 3.08
C LEU A 188 14.29 -9.17 2.09
N PHE A 189 15.56 -9.14 2.53
CA PHE A 189 16.66 -8.48 1.84
C PHE A 189 17.66 -9.44 1.15
N VAL A 190 17.34 -10.72 1.04
CA VAL A 190 18.21 -11.76 0.45
C VAL A 190 17.75 -12.23 -0.93
#